data_044d5733ea158b7b6d7ab33f7f25626e
#
_entry.id   044d5733ea158b7b6d7ab33f7f25626e
#
_cell.length_a   1.000
_cell.length_b   1.000
_cell.length_c   1.000
_cell.angle_alpha   90.00
_cell.angle_beta   90.00
_cell.angle_gamma   90.00
#
_symmetry.space_group_name_H-M   'P 1'
#
loop_
_entity.id
_entity.type
_entity.pdbx_description
1 polymer ?
#
loop_
_entity_poly.entity_id
_entity_poly.type
_entity_poly.pdbx_seq_one_letter_code
_entity_poly.pdbx_strand_id
1 'polypeptide(L)'
;MTDFRKCGMMIDIMETGEKIMNKIAERIARLRALMEERHIDAVLVPTSDYHESEYVGEHFACRKYITGFTGSAGTALITGSWAGVWTDGRYFVQAAAELKDTGVELMKMGQPGVLSLEEYLEQLPDGITLGFDGRVINGKMGEDLKERLEEKKITLDYHAALVDEIWEDRPPLSAEPIWILEEKYAGKSAKEKIAQLRAEMEQCRADLHIITTLDDIVWLLNIRGNDIPCNPVVLSYLTVTKDEIRFFVNPEVVPQQVKTYLEELGVTLWGYEDIYDYVGTVRSSRVLLEKGKVNYTILRSLDSSNRILDKMNPTSLAKAQKNSVEIENMKAAHIKDGVTMTKFIYWMKKNIGKVPMTECTVADRLDQMRLDNGALDQSFTTISAYGANAAMCHYHAVPETCAVLEPKGLYLVDSGGQYLEGTTDITRTFALGPVTEEEKKHYTMVLMSMLRLGHVKFLQGCSGLSLDYVAREVFWKHGLDYNHGTGHGIGYLLNVHERPAGIRFRVVPERQDSYPFMDGMVCSDEPGLYIEGSHGIRTENQMFCKKAEKNEYGQFLCFEFLTYVPIDVEPLDTKLMTDEDVVFLNEYHAQVYEKISPYLNDEEKEWLRQATQPVKKA
;
A
#
# COMPACT_ATOMS: atom_id res chain seq x y z
N MET A 1 28.76 -35.15 -15.15
CA MET A 1 27.35 -35.37 -14.70
C MET A 1 26.63 -34.09 -14.23
N THR A 2 27.16 -32.92 -14.55
CA THR A 2 26.64 -31.59 -14.09
C THR A 2 25.86 -30.80 -15.16
N ASP A 3 25.83 -31.27 -16.41
CA ASP A 3 25.16 -30.54 -17.50
C ASP A 3 23.71 -30.99 -17.79
N PHE A 4 23.32 -32.17 -17.37
CA PHE A 4 21.96 -32.67 -17.63
C PHE A 4 20.88 -32.08 -16.72
N ARG A 5 21.24 -31.63 -15.51
CA ARG A 5 20.26 -30.99 -14.60
C ARG A 5 19.94 -29.54 -14.98
N LYS A 6 20.90 -28.79 -15.51
CA LYS A 6 20.66 -27.42 -16.02
C LYS A 6 19.78 -27.42 -17.28
N CYS A 7 19.94 -28.44 -18.15
CA CYS A 7 19.13 -28.57 -19.35
C CYS A 7 17.67 -28.95 -19.03
N GLY A 8 17.45 -29.83 -18.04
CA GLY A 8 16.10 -30.24 -17.61
C GLY A 8 15.35 -29.08 -16.92
N MET A 9 16.02 -28.29 -16.06
CA MET A 9 15.42 -27.13 -15.41
C MET A 9 15.09 -26.00 -16.40
N MET A 10 15.93 -25.75 -17.41
CA MET A 10 15.64 -24.80 -18.48
C MET A 10 14.46 -25.26 -19.36
N ILE A 11 14.31 -26.54 -19.61
CA ILE A 11 13.18 -27.09 -20.38
C ILE A 11 11.88 -26.96 -19.59
N ASP A 12 11.86 -27.24 -18.28
CA ASP A 12 10.68 -27.09 -17.42
C ASP A 12 10.25 -25.61 -17.29
N ILE A 13 11.20 -24.67 -17.16
CA ILE A 13 10.91 -23.23 -17.11
C ILE A 13 10.38 -22.73 -18.46
N MET A 14 10.95 -23.20 -19.58
CA MET A 14 10.45 -22.87 -20.93
C MET A 14 9.05 -23.45 -21.19
N GLU A 15 8.79 -24.70 -20.80
CA GLU A 15 7.45 -25.30 -20.91
C GLU A 15 6.40 -24.61 -20.04
N THR A 16 6.77 -24.13 -18.85
CA THR A 16 5.87 -23.39 -17.97
C THR A 16 5.58 -22.00 -18.52
N GLY A 17 6.59 -21.30 -19.00
CA GLY A 17 6.45 -19.99 -19.65
C GLY A 17 5.61 -20.06 -20.93
N GLU A 18 5.84 -21.02 -21.81
CA GLU A 18 5.08 -21.23 -23.05
C GLU A 18 3.62 -21.62 -22.77
N LYS A 19 3.35 -22.40 -21.72
CA LYS A 19 1.98 -22.71 -21.26
C LYS A 19 1.25 -21.48 -20.72
N ILE A 20 1.93 -20.58 -20.00
CA ILE A 20 1.34 -19.33 -19.50
C ILE A 20 1.01 -18.38 -20.65
N MET A 21 1.94 -18.18 -21.59
CA MET A 21 1.74 -17.33 -22.78
C MET A 21 0.56 -17.81 -23.62
N ASN A 22 0.46 -19.11 -23.87
CA ASN A 22 -0.66 -19.70 -24.60
C ASN A 22 -2.00 -19.47 -23.88
N LYS A 23 -2.05 -19.54 -22.54
CA LYS A 23 -3.24 -19.24 -21.75
C LYS A 23 -3.67 -17.76 -21.85
N ILE A 24 -2.73 -16.83 -21.80
CA ILE A 24 -3.05 -15.39 -21.92
C ILE A 24 -3.62 -15.08 -23.31
N ALA A 25 -2.97 -15.58 -24.38
CA ALA A 25 -3.46 -15.41 -25.74
C ALA A 25 -4.87 -16.01 -25.93
N GLU A 26 -5.13 -17.19 -25.36
CA GLU A 26 -6.44 -17.84 -25.37
C GLU A 26 -7.51 -17.02 -24.62
N ARG A 27 -7.18 -16.51 -23.41
CA ARG A 27 -8.08 -15.66 -22.63
C ARG A 27 -8.45 -14.37 -23.38
N ILE A 28 -7.46 -13.70 -23.99
CA ILE A 28 -7.70 -12.51 -24.80
C ILE A 28 -8.55 -12.85 -26.03
N ALA A 29 -8.34 -13.99 -26.69
CA ALA A 29 -9.15 -14.41 -27.82
C ALA A 29 -10.60 -14.68 -27.41
N ARG A 30 -10.84 -15.34 -26.26
CA ARG A 30 -12.18 -15.53 -25.69
C ARG A 30 -12.86 -14.21 -25.33
N LEU A 31 -12.12 -13.28 -24.72
CA LEU A 31 -12.64 -11.95 -24.43
C LEU A 31 -13.04 -11.20 -25.70
N ARG A 32 -12.23 -11.24 -26.75
CA ARG A 32 -12.55 -10.60 -28.04
C ARG A 32 -13.79 -11.20 -28.72
N ALA A 33 -13.95 -12.51 -28.63
CA ALA A 33 -15.15 -13.16 -29.16
C ALA A 33 -16.42 -12.70 -28.41
N LEU A 34 -16.33 -12.56 -27.08
CA LEU A 34 -17.44 -12.03 -26.27
C LEU A 34 -17.70 -10.54 -26.54
N MET A 35 -16.64 -9.74 -26.74
CA MET A 35 -16.75 -8.35 -27.12
C MET A 35 -17.51 -8.17 -28.45
N GLU A 36 -17.21 -9.00 -29.45
CA GLU A 36 -17.92 -9.00 -30.74
C GLU A 36 -19.41 -9.36 -30.56
N GLU A 37 -19.71 -10.41 -29.77
CA GLU A 37 -21.08 -10.82 -29.47
C GLU A 37 -21.89 -9.71 -28.77
N ARG A 38 -21.24 -8.96 -27.84
CA ARG A 38 -21.87 -7.89 -27.05
C ARG A 38 -21.80 -6.52 -27.70
N HIS A 39 -21.21 -6.40 -28.90
CA HIS A 39 -20.99 -5.13 -29.62
C HIS A 39 -20.18 -4.12 -28.80
N ILE A 40 -19.12 -4.59 -28.13
CA ILE A 40 -18.18 -3.79 -27.35
C ILE A 40 -16.85 -3.75 -28.11
N ASP A 41 -16.37 -2.56 -28.43
CA ASP A 41 -15.17 -2.38 -29.27
C ASP A 41 -13.88 -2.35 -28.47
N ALA A 42 -13.96 -1.91 -27.21
CA ALA A 42 -12.82 -1.86 -26.30
C ALA A 42 -13.28 -2.19 -24.87
N VAL A 43 -12.42 -2.85 -24.09
CA VAL A 43 -12.69 -3.20 -22.67
C VAL A 43 -11.57 -2.69 -21.79
N LEU A 44 -11.94 -1.98 -20.72
CA LEU A 44 -11.04 -1.46 -19.70
C LEU A 44 -11.08 -2.36 -18.45
N VAL A 45 -9.90 -2.81 -17.99
CA VAL A 45 -9.77 -3.73 -16.83
C VAL A 45 -8.69 -3.20 -15.88
N PRO A 46 -9.05 -2.44 -14.84
CA PRO A 46 -8.09 -1.93 -13.86
C PRO A 46 -7.71 -3.01 -12.82
N THR A 47 -6.64 -2.74 -12.07
CA THR A 47 -6.45 -3.35 -10.76
C THR A 47 -7.31 -2.56 -9.78
N SER A 48 -8.46 -3.09 -9.41
CA SER A 48 -9.36 -2.48 -8.44
C SER A 48 -10.36 -3.53 -7.93
N ASP A 49 -10.93 -3.26 -6.77
CA ASP A 49 -12.11 -3.94 -6.25
C ASP A 49 -13.33 -2.99 -6.25
N TYR A 50 -14.44 -3.40 -5.66
CA TYR A 50 -15.65 -2.56 -5.58
C TYR A 50 -15.55 -1.40 -4.58
N HIS A 51 -14.41 -1.29 -3.86
CA HIS A 51 -14.18 -0.41 -2.71
C HIS A 51 -13.00 0.56 -2.89
N GLU A 52 -12.30 0.50 -4.03
CA GLU A 52 -11.06 1.27 -4.28
C GLU A 52 -9.95 0.94 -3.26
N SER A 53 -9.84 -0.35 -2.89
CA SER A 53 -8.76 -0.86 -2.06
C SER A 53 -7.44 -0.88 -2.84
N GLU A 54 -6.32 -0.67 -2.16
CA GLU A 54 -5.00 -0.73 -2.78
C GLU A 54 -4.57 -2.17 -3.08
N TYR A 55 -4.79 -3.07 -2.12
CA TYR A 55 -4.62 -4.50 -2.31
C TYR A 55 -6.00 -5.13 -2.55
N VAL A 56 -6.08 -5.99 -3.54
CA VAL A 56 -7.34 -6.60 -3.94
C VAL A 56 -7.32 -8.10 -3.65
N GLY A 57 -8.45 -8.62 -3.20
CA GLY A 57 -8.63 -10.07 -3.04
C GLY A 57 -8.57 -10.80 -4.39
N GLU A 58 -8.27 -12.10 -4.37
CA GLU A 58 -8.11 -12.94 -5.57
C GLU A 58 -9.35 -12.90 -6.50
N HIS A 59 -10.54 -12.72 -5.96
CA HIS A 59 -11.77 -12.53 -6.74
C HIS A 59 -11.67 -11.36 -7.73
N PHE A 60 -10.98 -10.29 -7.36
CA PHE A 60 -10.85 -9.05 -8.13
C PHE A 60 -9.61 -9.03 -9.04
N ALA A 61 -8.85 -10.11 -9.13
CA ALA A 61 -7.60 -10.16 -9.90
C ALA A 61 -7.82 -10.24 -11.44
N CYS A 62 -8.88 -9.59 -11.97
CA CYS A 62 -9.30 -9.64 -13.37
C CYS A 62 -8.18 -9.18 -14.32
N ARG A 63 -7.46 -8.09 -14.01
CA ARG A 63 -6.34 -7.60 -14.81
C ARG A 63 -5.20 -8.65 -14.85
N LYS A 64 -4.83 -9.24 -13.70
CA LYS A 64 -3.85 -10.33 -13.61
C LYS A 64 -4.29 -11.53 -14.44
N TYR A 65 -5.57 -11.92 -14.36
CA TYR A 65 -6.12 -13.04 -15.12
C TYR A 65 -5.98 -12.84 -16.62
N ILE A 66 -6.36 -11.65 -17.14
CA ILE A 66 -6.41 -11.42 -18.59
C ILE A 66 -5.06 -11.07 -19.21
N THR A 67 -4.08 -10.56 -18.44
CA THR A 67 -2.79 -10.10 -18.97
C THR A 67 -1.59 -10.91 -18.51
N GLY A 68 -1.70 -11.63 -17.40
CA GLY A 68 -0.57 -12.30 -16.76
C GLY A 68 0.32 -11.39 -15.91
N PHE A 69 0.14 -10.07 -15.94
CA PHE A 69 0.91 -9.15 -15.11
C PHE A 69 0.47 -9.24 -13.65
N THR A 70 1.40 -9.43 -12.71
CA THR A 70 1.11 -9.66 -11.29
C THR A 70 1.29 -8.45 -10.39
N GLY A 71 1.90 -7.35 -10.86
CA GLY A 71 2.10 -6.13 -10.08
C GLY A 71 0.78 -5.58 -9.50
N SER A 72 0.83 -4.91 -8.35
CA SER A 72 -0.38 -4.45 -7.62
C SER A 72 -1.07 -3.22 -8.24
N ALA A 73 -0.47 -2.56 -9.23
CA ALA A 73 -1.05 -1.39 -9.87
C ALA A 73 -0.94 -1.45 -11.39
N GLY A 74 -2.04 -1.19 -12.08
CA GLY A 74 -2.07 -1.09 -13.54
C GLY A 74 -3.48 -1.21 -14.09
N THR A 75 -3.65 -0.76 -15.32
CA THR A 75 -4.92 -0.82 -16.05
C THR A 75 -4.69 -1.42 -17.43
N ALA A 76 -5.43 -2.46 -17.77
CA ALA A 76 -5.41 -3.05 -19.11
C ALA A 76 -6.49 -2.43 -19.99
N LEU A 77 -6.17 -2.23 -21.27
CA LEU A 77 -7.13 -1.93 -22.33
C LEU A 77 -6.99 -2.99 -23.42
N ILE A 78 -8.10 -3.63 -23.76
CA ILE A 78 -8.17 -4.65 -24.80
C ILE A 78 -9.13 -4.16 -25.89
N THR A 79 -8.66 -4.14 -27.13
CA THR A 79 -9.47 -3.87 -28.32
C THR A 79 -9.56 -5.13 -29.19
N GLY A 80 -10.32 -5.09 -30.26
CA GLY A 80 -10.41 -6.20 -31.21
C GLY A 80 -9.08 -6.66 -31.80
N SER A 81 -8.07 -5.79 -31.86
CA SER A 81 -6.76 -6.10 -32.49
C SER A 81 -5.54 -5.82 -31.62
N TRP A 82 -5.67 -5.09 -30.52
CA TRP A 82 -4.57 -4.67 -29.65
C TRP A 82 -4.90 -4.91 -28.18
N ALA A 83 -3.86 -5.08 -27.35
CA ALA A 83 -3.97 -5.14 -25.89
C ALA A 83 -2.75 -4.48 -25.27
N GLY A 84 -2.96 -3.67 -24.23
CA GLY A 84 -1.88 -3.01 -23.50
C GLY A 84 -2.19 -2.85 -22.01
N VAL A 85 -1.13 -2.68 -21.21
CA VAL A 85 -1.19 -2.43 -19.77
C VAL A 85 -0.41 -1.19 -19.42
N TRP A 86 -1.08 -0.21 -18.84
CA TRP A 86 -0.46 0.95 -18.20
C TRP A 86 -0.09 0.61 -16.77
N THR A 87 1.18 0.84 -16.40
CA THR A 87 1.65 0.73 -15.01
C THR A 87 2.70 1.79 -14.74
N ASP A 88 2.97 2.06 -13.45
CA ASP A 88 3.93 3.08 -13.03
C ASP A 88 5.36 2.57 -12.86
N GLY A 89 6.30 3.48 -12.56
CA GLY A 89 7.73 3.21 -12.50
C GLY A 89 8.18 2.12 -11.52
N ARG A 90 7.37 1.80 -10.53
CA ARG A 90 7.63 0.72 -9.57
C ARG A 90 7.69 -0.66 -10.23
N TYR A 91 6.94 -0.83 -11.34
CA TYR A 91 6.70 -2.13 -12.00
C TYR A 91 7.29 -2.26 -13.40
N PHE A 92 7.99 -1.26 -13.95
CA PHE A 92 8.47 -1.32 -15.34
C PHE A 92 9.31 -2.54 -15.66
N VAL A 93 10.21 -2.94 -14.75
CA VAL A 93 11.09 -4.10 -14.94
C VAL A 93 10.30 -5.41 -14.87
N GLN A 94 9.46 -5.55 -13.85
CA GLN A 94 8.61 -6.71 -13.64
C GLN A 94 7.63 -6.89 -14.81
N ALA A 95 6.89 -5.84 -15.16
CA ALA A 95 5.93 -5.89 -16.26
C ALA A 95 6.58 -6.21 -17.61
N ALA A 96 7.78 -5.68 -17.87
CA ALA A 96 8.52 -6.00 -19.09
C ALA A 96 8.89 -7.50 -19.16
N ALA A 97 9.18 -8.11 -18.03
CA ALA A 97 9.49 -9.55 -17.97
C ALA A 97 8.22 -10.42 -18.11
N GLU A 98 7.15 -10.07 -17.36
CA GLU A 98 5.92 -10.88 -17.30
C GLU A 98 5.05 -10.76 -18.55
N LEU A 99 5.05 -9.59 -19.22
CA LEU A 99 4.28 -9.36 -20.45
C LEU A 99 5.03 -9.80 -21.71
N LYS A 100 6.30 -10.20 -21.60
CA LYS A 100 7.08 -10.64 -22.73
C LYS A 100 6.40 -11.80 -23.44
N ASP A 101 6.27 -11.69 -24.77
CA ASP A 101 5.69 -12.71 -25.68
C ASP A 101 4.20 -13.07 -25.39
N THR A 102 3.49 -12.33 -24.52
CA THR A 102 2.06 -12.53 -24.23
C THR A 102 1.13 -11.89 -25.28
N GLY A 103 1.65 -10.99 -26.12
CA GLY A 103 0.84 -10.16 -27.02
C GLY A 103 0.19 -8.93 -26.34
N VAL A 104 0.54 -8.68 -25.06
CA VAL A 104 0.12 -7.48 -24.32
C VAL A 104 1.29 -6.49 -24.25
N GLU A 105 1.07 -5.27 -24.72
CA GLU A 105 2.07 -4.21 -24.74
C GLU A 105 2.20 -3.51 -23.39
N LEU A 106 3.44 -3.23 -22.96
CA LEU A 106 3.71 -2.46 -21.76
C LEU A 106 3.70 -0.95 -22.05
N MET A 107 2.76 -0.24 -21.47
CA MET A 107 2.64 1.22 -21.52
C MET A 107 3.24 1.83 -20.25
N LYS A 108 4.49 2.32 -20.34
CA LYS A 108 5.24 2.88 -19.19
C LYS A 108 4.75 4.29 -18.86
N MET A 109 3.86 4.41 -17.85
CA MET A 109 3.25 5.69 -17.46
C MET A 109 4.30 6.77 -17.16
N GLY A 110 4.07 7.96 -17.70
CA GLY A 110 4.92 9.13 -17.45
C GLY A 110 6.27 9.13 -18.18
N GLN A 111 6.54 8.14 -19.04
CA GLN A 111 7.76 8.14 -19.85
C GLN A 111 7.57 8.94 -21.16
N PRO A 112 8.61 9.64 -21.63
CA PRO A 112 8.53 10.39 -22.87
C PRO A 112 8.10 9.51 -24.07
N GLY A 113 7.09 9.96 -24.80
CA GLY A 113 6.57 9.28 -26.00
C GLY A 113 5.57 8.15 -25.71
N VAL A 114 5.23 7.89 -24.44
CA VAL A 114 4.18 6.97 -24.05
C VAL A 114 2.92 7.76 -23.71
N LEU A 115 1.82 7.47 -24.42
CA LEU A 115 0.52 8.09 -24.16
C LEU A 115 -0.02 7.64 -22.80
N SER A 116 -0.67 8.55 -22.07
CA SER A 116 -1.50 8.16 -20.93
C SER A 116 -2.68 7.29 -21.39
N LEU A 117 -3.35 6.63 -20.47
CA LEU A 117 -4.55 5.86 -20.80
C LEU A 117 -5.63 6.76 -21.43
N GLU A 118 -5.84 7.92 -20.84
CA GLU A 118 -6.82 8.90 -21.30
C GLU A 118 -6.48 9.42 -22.72
N GLU A 119 -5.21 9.79 -22.97
CA GLU A 119 -4.75 10.21 -24.29
C GLU A 119 -4.89 9.09 -25.34
N TYR A 120 -4.69 7.84 -24.94
CA TYR A 120 -4.89 6.70 -25.85
C TYR A 120 -6.37 6.49 -26.15
N LEU A 121 -7.25 6.57 -25.14
CA LEU A 121 -8.70 6.47 -25.33
C LEU A 121 -9.25 7.57 -26.25
N GLU A 122 -8.69 8.78 -26.19
CA GLU A 122 -9.02 9.88 -27.09
C GLU A 122 -8.58 9.62 -28.56
N GLN A 123 -7.68 8.66 -28.80
CA GLN A 123 -7.26 8.28 -30.17
C GLN A 123 -8.10 7.12 -30.75
N LEU A 124 -8.96 6.48 -29.94
CA LEU A 124 -9.86 5.44 -30.44
C LEU A 124 -10.83 6.02 -31.49
N PRO A 125 -11.38 5.18 -32.39
CA PRO A 125 -12.36 5.63 -33.38
C PRO A 125 -13.59 6.27 -32.75
N ASP A 126 -14.22 7.19 -33.47
CA ASP A 126 -15.47 7.83 -33.03
C ASP A 126 -16.64 6.85 -33.08
N GLY A 127 -17.54 6.96 -32.09
CA GLY A 127 -18.81 6.22 -32.03
C GLY A 127 -18.69 4.78 -31.59
N ILE A 128 -17.54 4.34 -31.08
CA ILE A 128 -17.34 3.00 -30.53
C ILE A 128 -18.01 2.86 -29.15
N THR A 129 -18.09 1.60 -28.66
CA THR A 129 -18.48 1.28 -27.29
C THR A 129 -17.27 0.87 -26.47
N LEU A 130 -17.01 1.59 -25.36
CA LEU A 130 -16.04 1.24 -24.33
C LEU A 130 -16.75 0.56 -23.18
N GLY A 131 -16.47 -0.72 -22.96
CA GLY A 131 -17.04 -1.52 -21.90
C GLY A 131 -16.12 -1.58 -20.68
N PHE A 132 -16.71 -1.60 -19.49
CA PHE A 132 -16.03 -1.88 -18.21
C PHE A 132 -17.03 -2.27 -17.12
N ASP A 133 -16.55 -2.93 -16.07
CA ASP A 133 -17.34 -3.10 -14.86
C ASP A 133 -17.34 -1.80 -14.04
N GLY A 134 -18.47 -1.13 -13.95
CA GLY A 134 -18.61 0.12 -13.20
C GLY A 134 -18.41 -0.02 -11.70
N ARG A 135 -18.34 -1.25 -11.18
CA ARG A 135 -18.05 -1.52 -9.76
C ARG A 135 -16.55 -1.42 -9.44
N VAL A 136 -15.67 -1.58 -10.44
CA VAL A 136 -14.20 -1.47 -10.29
C VAL A 136 -13.62 -0.18 -10.87
N ILE A 137 -14.46 0.74 -11.30
CA ILE A 137 -14.10 2.10 -11.72
C ILE A 137 -14.72 3.07 -10.73
N ASN A 138 -13.94 3.98 -10.17
CA ASN A 138 -14.51 4.97 -9.25
C ASN A 138 -15.32 6.05 -9.97
N GLY A 139 -16.20 6.70 -9.20
CA GLY A 139 -17.15 7.68 -9.72
C GLY A 139 -16.48 8.84 -10.43
N LYS A 140 -15.33 9.32 -9.92
CA LYS A 140 -14.59 10.41 -10.55
C LYS A 140 -14.03 10.00 -11.91
N MET A 141 -13.34 8.86 -11.97
CA MET A 141 -12.79 8.34 -13.23
C MET A 141 -13.89 8.09 -14.26
N GLY A 142 -15.03 7.51 -13.84
CA GLY A 142 -16.16 7.28 -14.75
C GLY A 142 -16.77 8.57 -15.31
N GLU A 143 -16.87 9.65 -14.49
CA GLU A 143 -17.32 10.96 -14.98
C GLU A 143 -16.28 11.63 -15.89
N ASP A 144 -15.00 11.58 -15.53
CA ASP A 144 -13.90 12.13 -16.35
C ASP A 144 -13.84 11.43 -17.72
N LEU A 145 -13.99 10.10 -17.77
CA LEU A 145 -14.07 9.35 -19.02
C LEU A 145 -15.29 9.78 -19.86
N LYS A 146 -16.44 9.95 -19.24
CA LYS A 146 -17.65 10.40 -19.93
C LYS A 146 -17.46 11.78 -20.56
N GLU A 147 -16.92 12.73 -19.80
CA GLU A 147 -16.69 14.11 -20.29
C GLU A 147 -15.68 14.13 -21.45
N ARG A 148 -14.52 13.47 -21.29
CA ARG A 148 -13.46 13.43 -22.29
C ARG A 148 -13.86 12.78 -23.61
N LEU A 149 -14.68 11.74 -23.54
CA LEU A 149 -15.05 10.93 -24.70
C LEU A 149 -16.38 11.37 -25.35
N GLU A 150 -17.05 12.41 -24.83
CA GLU A 150 -18.31 12.92 -25.33
C GLU A 150 -18.22 13.43 -26.78
N GLU A 151 -17.18 14.21 -27.12
CA GLU A 151 -16.98 14.76 -28.46
C GLU A 151 -16.78 13.66 -29.51
N LYS A 152 -16.17 12.55 -29.12
CA LYS A 152 -15.97 11.37 -29.96
C LYS A 152 -17.20 10.47 -30.05
N LYS A 153 -18.28 10.79 -29.35
CA LYS A 153 -19.50 10.00 -29.29
C LYS A 153 -19.27 8.55 -28.87
N ILE A 154 -18.26 8.31 -28.03
CA ILE A 154 -17.97 7.00 -27.48
C ILE A 154 -19.04 6.67 -26.42
N THR A 155 -19.68 5.51 -26.56
CA THR A 155 -20.63 5.01 -25.58
C THR A 155 -19.90 4.29 -24.46
N LEU A 156 -20.20 4.65 -23.20
CA LEU A 156 -19.67 3.92 -22.04
C LEU A 156 -20.68 2.87 -21.58
N ASP A 157 -20.32 1.59 -21.71
CA ASP A 157 -21.09 0.48 -21.11
C ASP A 157 -20.42 0.06 -19.80
N TYR A 158 -20.89 0.63 -18.69
CA TYR A 158 -20.36 0.35 -17.35
C TYR A 158 -21.01 -0.90 -16.69
N HIS A 159 -21.76 -1.67 -17.43
CA HIS A 159 -22.27 -2.98 -17.03
C HIS A 159 -21.50 -4.14 -17.66
N ALA A 160 -20.47 -3.85 -18.44
CA ALA A 160 -19.72 -4.82 -19.21
C ALA A 160 -18.62 -5.51 -18.36
N ALA A 161 -19.02 -6.35 -17.43
CA ALA A 161 -18.11 -7.18 -16.63
C ALA A 161 -17.63 -8.42 -17.41
N LEU A 162 -17.11 -8.24 -18.64
CA LEU A 162 -16.86 -9.34 -19.57
C LEU A 162 -15.79 -10.33 -19.11
N VAL A 163 -14.82 -9.90 -18.30
CA VAL A 163 -13.81 -10.81 -17.75
C VAL A 163 -14.45 -11.81 -16.79
N ASP A 164 -15.48 -11.39 -16.05
CA ASP A 164 -16.23 -12.25 -15.13
C ASP A 164 -16.89 -13.42 -15.88
N GLU A 165 -17.40 -13.18 -17.09
CA GLU A 165 -18.09 -14.17 -17.91
C GLU A 165 -17.14 -15.22 -18.51
N ILE A 166 -15.86 -14.87 -18.74
CA ILE A 166 -14.86 -15.80 -19.31
C ILE A 166 -13.99 -16.49 -18.26
N TRP A 167 -14.04 -16.05 -17.00
CA TRP A 167 -13.22 -16.63 -15.93
C TRP A 167 -13.95 -17.73 -15.17
N GLU A 168 -13.97 -18.93 -15.73
CA GLU A 168 -14.77 -20.08 -15.24
C GLU A 168 -14.40 -20.53 -13.83
N ASP A 169 -13.13 -20.47 -13.46
CA ASP A 169 -12.57 -20.86 -12.16
C ASP A 169 -12.27 -19.66 -11.25
N ARG A 170 -13.05 -18.58 -11.42
CA ARG A 170 -12.89 -17.36 -10.60
C ARG A 170 -13.07 -17.68 -9.11
N PRO A 171 -12.11 -17.29 -8.25
CA PRO A 171 -12.28 -17.43 -6.81
C PRO A 171 -13.56 -16.73 -6.32
N PRO A 172 -14.29 -17.30 -5.35
CA PRO A 172 -15.44 -16.61 -4.75
C PRO A 172 -15.00 -15.33 -4.04
N LEU A 173 -15.96 -14.45 -3.73
CA LEU A 173 -15.72 -13.36 -2.78
C LEU A 173 -15.25 -13.94 -1.44
N SER A 174 -14.32 -13.27 -0.80
CA SER A 174 -13.92 -13.63 0.56
C SER A 174 -15.11 -13.59 1.52
N ALA A 175 -15.09 -14.46 2.51
CA ALA A 175 -16.16 -14.59 3.50
C ALA A 175 -15.57 -14.93 4.89
N GLU A 176 -14.58 -14.13 5.32
CA GLU A 176 -13.91 -14.32 6.60
C GLU A 176 -14.74 -13.74 7.76
N PRO A 177 -14.73 -14.39 8.94
CA PRO A 177 -15.54 -13.93 10.07
C PRO A 177 -15.11 -12.55 10.58
N ILE A 178 -16.09 -11.71 10.88
CA ILE A 178 -15.91 -10.41 11.54
C ILE A 178 -15.62 -10.60 13.02
N TRP A 179 -14.73 -9.76 13.56
CA TRP A 179 -14.47 -9.68 14.98
C TRP A 179 -14.44 -8.24 15.50
N ILE A 180 -14.64 -8.05 16.80
CA ILE A 180 -14.71 -6.74 17.46
C ILE A 180 -13.31 -6.34 17.92
N LEU A 181 -12.85 -5.14 17.54
CA LEU A 181 -11.67 -4.53 18.12
C LEU A 181 -12.04 -3.84 19.44
N GLU A 182 -11.51 -4.35 20.53
CA GLU A 182 -11.79 -3.82 21.88
C GLU A 182 -11.36 -2.35 22.01
N GLU A 183 -12.11 -1.59 22.81
CA GLU A 183 -11.86 -0.15 23.03
C GLU A 183 -10.49 0.13 23.63
N LYS A 184 -9.92 -0.79 24.41
CA LYS A 184 -8.54 -0.66 24.93
C LYS A 184 -7.48 -0.53 23.82
N TYR A 185 -7.78 -1.00 22.59
CA TYR A 185 -6.95 -0.84 21.41
C TYR A 185 -7.39 0.37 20.58
N ALA A 186 -8.70 0.54 20.38
CA ALA A 186 -9.25 1.60 19.54
C ALA A 186 -9.21 3.00 20.19
N GLY A 187 -9.11 3.06 21.53
CA GLY A 187 -9.06 4.31 22.31
C GLY A 187 -10.33 5.15 22.31
N LYS A 188 -11.29 4.84 21.42
CA LYS A 188 -12.63 5.45 21.34
C LYS A 188 -13.66 4.38 21.04
N SER A 189 -14.83 4.48 21.63
CA SER A 189 -15.96 3.63 21.30
C SER A 189 -16.49 3.93 19.87
N ALA A 190 -17.08 2.94 19.21
CA ALA A 190 -17.76 3.16 17.95
C ALA A 190 -18.89 4.20 18.06
N LYS A 191 -19.57 4.24 19.21
CA LYS A 191 -20.62 5.23 19.48
C LYS A 191 -20.11 6.68 19.44
N GLU A 192 -18.92 6.94 20.01
CA GLU A 192 -18.28 8.26 19.96
C GLU A 192 -17.85 8.62 18.54
N LYS A 193 -17.29 7.64 17.78
CA LYS A 193 -16.90 7.85 16.39
C LYS A 193 -18.10 8.14 15.50
N ILE A 194 -19.21 7.42 15.66
CA ILE A 194 -20.48 7.68 14.95
C ILE A 194 -21.05 9.05 15.29
N ALA A 195 -21.01 9.45 16.56
CA ALA A 195 -21.47 10.77 16.98
C ALA A 195 -20.62 11.91 16.36
N GLN A 196 -19.31 11.72 16.29
CA GLN A 196 -18.41 12.65 15.62
C GLN A 196 -18.73 12.74 14.11
N LEU A 197 -18.90 11.59 13.43
CA LEU A 197 -19.27 11.57 12.02
C LEU A 197 -20.58 12.31 11.74
N ARG A 198 -21.61 12.10 12.58
CA ARG A 198 -22.89 12.79 12.45
C ARG A 198 -22.77 14.31 12.65
N ALA A 199 -21.89 14.77 13.54
CA ALA A 199 -21.60 16.19 13.71
C ALA A 199 -20.95 16.79 12.45
N GLU A 200 -20.02 16.09 11.81
CA GLU A 200 -19.42 16.50 10.53
C GLU A 200 -20.46 16.54 9.39
N MET A 201 -21.34 15.52 9.32
CA MET A 201 -22.46 15.51 8.37
C MET A 201 -23.39 16.73 8.56
N GLU A 202 -23.69 17.11 9.80
CA GLU A 202 -24.52 18.29 10.12
C GLU A 202 -23.82 19.58 9.64
N GLN A 203 -22.52 19.75 9.90
CA GLN A 203 -21.73 20.88 9.42
C GLN A 203 -21.75 20.99 7.89
N CYS A 204 -21.64 19.86 7.19
CA CYS A 204 -21.76 19.77 5.74
C CYS A 204 -23.20 19.88 5.25
N ARG A 205 -24.20 19.86 6.13
CA ARG A 205 -25.62 19.75 5.82
C ARG A 205 -25.95 18.52 4.96
N ALA A 206 -25.29 17.39 5.21
CA ALA A 206 -25.56 16.13 4.53
C ALA A 206 -26.73 15.42 5.19
N ASP A 207 -27.63 14.88 4.36
CA ASP A 207 -28.77 14.09 4.82
C ASP A 207 -28.44 12.59 4.87
N LEU A 208 -27.54 12.16 3.96
CA LEU A 208 -27.05 10.80 3.83
C LEU A 208 -25.52 10.84 3.58
N HIS A 209 -24.78 9.96 4.20
CA HIS A 209 -23.40 9.67 3.84
C HIS A 209 -23.27 8.22 3.36
N ILE A 210 -22.64 8.03 2.19
CA ILE A 210 -22.31 6.72 1.64
C ILE A 210 -20.82 6.51 1.79
N ILE A 211 -20.42 5.45 2.50
CA ILE A 211 -19.03 5.06 2.73
C ILE A 211 -18.81 3.71 2.07
N THR A 212 -17.84 3.64 1.15
CA THR A 212 -17.48 2.42 0.43
C THR A 212 -16.06 1.95 0.76
N THR A 213 -15.23 2.80 1.34
CA THR A 213 -13.87 2.47 1.77
C THR A 213 -13.89 1.56 2.98
N LEU A 214 -13.32 0.36 2.83
CA LEU A 214 -13.38 -0.70 3.84
C LEU A 214 -12.72 -0.29 5.16
N ASP A 215 -11.54 0.34 5.09
CA ASP A 215 -10.82 0.84 6.27
C ASP A 215 -11.65 1.85 7.09
N ASP A 216 -12.35 2.77 6.40
CA ASP A 216 -13.21 3.77 7.05
C ASP A 216 -14.39 3.12 7.79
N ILE A 217 -15.00 2.10 7.17
CA ILE A 217 -16.15 1.36 7.73
C ILE A 217 -15.73 0.60 8.98
N VAL A 218 -14.68 -0.22 8.89
CA VAL A 218 -14.27 -1.07 10.01
C VAL A 218 -13.65 -0.25 11.14
N TRP A 219 -12.99 0.88 10.83
CA TRP A 219 -12.52 1.83 11.83
C TRP A 219 -13.70 2.47 12.59
N LEU A 220 -14.72 2.93 11.85
CA LEU A 220 -15.89 3.60 12.44
C LEU A 220 -16.66 2.68 13.40
N LEU A 221 -16.81 1.41 13.01
CA LEU A 221 -17.58 0.42 13.76
C LEU A 221 -16.75 -0.36 14.80
N ASN A 222 -15.45 -0.10 14.94
CA ASN A 222 -14.53 -0.90 15.77
C ASN A 222 -14.62 -2.40 15.50
N ILE A 223 -14.68 -2.79 14.26
CA ILE A 223 -14.64 -4.19 13.82
C ILE A 223 -13.43 -4.43 12.91
N ARG A 224 -13.07 -5.70 12.73
CA ARG A 224 -12.05 -6.14 11.78
C ARG A 224 -12.51 -7.44 11.13
N GLY A 225 -11.89 -7.78 10.01
CA GLY A 225 -12.03 -9.05 9.30
C GLY A 225 -10.74 -9.39 8.60
N ASN A 226 -10.77 -10.32 7.63
CA ASN A 226 -9.59 -10.73 6.88
C ASN A 226 -9.93 -10.96 5.39
N ASP A 227 -10.83 -10.17 4.84
CA ASP A 227 -11.27 -10.35 3.45
C ASP A 227 -10.22 -9.92 2.42
N ILE A 228 -9.27 -9.06 2.81
CA ILE A 228 -8.15 -8.65 1.97
C ILE A 228 -6.85 -9.09 2.63
N PRO A 229 -5.93 -9.75 1.89
CA PRO A 229 -4.62 -10.12 2.43
C PRO A 229 -3.88 -8.91 3.01
N CYS A 230 -3.26 -9.09 4.16
CA CYS A 230 -2.46 -8.07 4.86
C CYS A 230 -3.25 -6.85 5.37
N ASN A 231 -4.55 -6.74 5.07
CA ASN A 231 -5.41 -5.65 5.54
C ASN A 231 -6.65 -6.22 6.25
N PRO A 232 -6.79 -6.08 7.57
CA PRO A 232 -7.86 -6.73 8.34
C PRO A 232 -9.21 -6.02 8.20
N VAL A 233 -9.75 -5.99 7.00
CA VAL A 233 -11.02 -5.35 6.63
C VAL A 233 -12.10 -6.36 6.24
N VAL A 234 -13.31 -5.86 6.07
CA VAL A 234 -14.50 -6.64 5.72
C VAL A 234 -15.11 -6.08 4.44
N LEU A 235 -15.37 -6.92 3.44
CA LEU A 235 -16.11 -6.53 2.24
C LEU A 235 -17.49 -6.03 2.63
N SER A 236 -17.72 -4.73 2.57
CA SER A 236 -18.94 -4.10 3.08
C SER A 236 -19.14 -2.69 2.54
N TYR A 237 -20.37 -2.21 2.64
CA TYR A 237 -20.73 -0.81 2.45
C TYR A 237 -21.46 -0.29 3.68
N LEU A 238 -21.41 1.01 3.89
CA LEU A 238 -22.10 1.66 5.01
C LEU A 238 -22.86 2.89 4.52
N THR A 239 -24.09 3.05 5.00
CA THR A 239 -24.79 4.31 4.85
C THR A 239 -25.20 4.85 6.21
N VAL A 240 -25.00 6.15 6.41
CA VAL A 240 -25.30 6.85 7.66
C VAL A 240 -26.22 8.00 7.37
N THR A 241 -27.33 8.07 8.11
CA THR A 241 -28.20 9.24 8.19
C THR A 241 -28.17 9.79 9.62
N LYS A 242 -28.96 10.84 9.87
CA LYS A 242 -29.13 11.38 11.22
C LYS A 242 -29.57 10.29 12.22
N ASP A 243 -30.47 9.39 11.79
CA ASP A 243 -31.17 8.48 12.69
C ASP A 243 -30.81 6.99 12.44
N GLU A 244 -30.34 6.64 11.26
CA GLU A 244 -30.13 5.24 10.84
C GLU A 244 -28.69 5.00 10.38
N ILE A 245 -28.25 3.75 10.58
CA ILE A 245 -26.99 3.23 10.03
C ILE A 245 -27.32 1.87 9.41
N ARG A 246 -27.02 1.72 8.12
CA ARG A 246 -27.17 0.47 7.38
C ARG A 246 -25.80 -0.08 7.01
N PHE A 247 -25.53 -1.28 7.45
CA PHE A 247 -24.30 -2.01 7.16
C PHE A 247 -24.61 -3.13 6.18
N PHE A 248 -24.13 -2.98 4.95
CA PHE A 248 -24.32 -3.93 3.86
C PHE A 248 -23.14 -4.89 3.84
N VAL A 249 -23.39 -6.13 4.16
CA VAL A 249 -22.37 -7.16 4.36
C VAL A 249 -22.93 -8.54 4.09
N ASN A 250 -22.10 -9.52 3.76
CA ASN A 250 -22.53 -10.91 3.73
C ASN A 250 -22.97 -11.33 5.15
N PRO A 251 -24.24 -11.70 5.38
CA PRO A 251 -24.72 -12.03 6.72
C PRO A 251 -24.04 -13.26 7.33
N GLU A 252 -23.46 -14.14 6.52
CA GLU A 252 -22.79 -15.36 6.98
C GLU A 252 -21.46 -15.09 7.71
N VAL A 253 -20.82 -13.94 7.43
CA VAL A 253 -19.55 -13.55 8.08
C VAL A 253 -19.77 -12.80 9.40
N VAL A 254 -21.01 -12.57 9.84
CA VAL A 254 -21.37 -11.83 11.05
C VAL A 254 -21.68 -12.78 12.19
N PRO A 255 -20.74 -13.11 13.10
CA PRO A 255 -21.02 -13.95 14.26
C PRO A 255 -22.05 -13.30 15.18
N GLN A 256 -22.78 -14.11 15.96
CA GLN A 256 -23.85 -13.62 16.85
C GLN A 256 -23.39 -12.53 17.82
N GLN A 257 -22.16 -12.62 18.33
CA GLN A 257 -21.59 -11.59 19.22
C GLN A 257 -21.44 -10.25 18.51
N VAL A 258 -20.95 -10.26 17.26
CA VAL A 258 -20.79 -9.05 16.44
C VAL A 258 -22.16 -8.48 16.08
N LYS A 259 -23.13 -9.34 15.76
CA LYS A 259 -24.50 -8.92 15.47
C LYS A 259 -25.12 -8.18 16.64
N THR A 260 -25.02 -8.74 17.85
CA THR A 260 -25.52 -8.10 19.08
C THR A 260 -24.83 -6.74 19.30
N TYR A 261 -23.51 -6.68 19.14
CA TYR A 261 -22.74 -5.45 19.27
C TYR A 261 -23.19 -4.36 18.28
N LEU A 262 -23.40 -4.73 17.01
CA LEU A 262 -23.89 -3.80 15.98
C LEU A 262 -25.34 -3.32 16.25
N GLU A 263 -26.21 -4.22 16.72
CA GLU A 263 -27.58 -3.88 17.14
C GLU A 263 -27.59 -2.87 18.31
N GLU A 264 -26.71 -3.03 19.30
CA GLU A 264 -26.53 -2.08 20.41
C GLU A 264 -26.05 -0.69 19.96
N LEU A 265 -25.32 -0.62 18.84
CA LEU A 265 -24.92 0.63 18.20
C LEU A 265 -26.04 1.25 17.33
N GLY A 266 -27.17 0.57 17.16
CA GLY A 266 -28.26 0.99 16.27
C GLY A 266 -27.95 0.75 14.78
N VAL A 267 -27.06 -0.20 14.48
CA VAL A 267 -26.71 -0.58 13.11
C VAL A 267 -27.63 -1.71 12.65
N THR A 268 -28.22 -1.55 11.46
CA THR A 268 -29.04 -2.58 10.82
C THR A 268 -28.24 -3.31 9.74
N LEU A 269 -28.34 -4.63 9.70
CA LEU A 269 -27.67 -5.47 8.70
C LEU A 269 -28.51 -5.61 7.44
N TRP A 270 -27.86 -5.50 6.28
CA TRP A 270 -28.41 -5.67 4.93
C TRP A 270 -27.50 -6.60 4.14
N GLY A 271 -28.02 -7.26 3.09
CA GLY A 271 -27.20 -8.05 2.18
C GLY A 271 -26.17 -7.18 1.45
N TYR A 272 -25.00 -7.74 1.17
CA TYR A 272 -23.88 -6.99 0.58
C TYR A 272 -24.27 -6.25 -0.73
N GLU A 273 -24.99 -6.92 -1.62
CA GLU A 273 -25.43 -6.35 -2.90
C GLU A 273 -26.64 -5.40 -2.80
N ASP A 274 -27.35 -5.40 -1.66
CA ASP A 274 -28.54 -4.57 -1.46
C ASP A 274 -28.23 -3.07 -1.52
N ILE A 275 -26.96 -2.68 -1.44
CA ILE A 275 -26.51 -1.28 -1.54
C ILE A 275 -26.96 -0.65 -2.86
N TYR A 276 -26.86 -1.37 -3.99
CA TYR A 276 -27.20 -0.86 -5.31
C TYR A 276 -28.69 -0.55 -5.43
N ASP A 277 -29.55 -1.43 -4.92
CA ASP A 277 -31.00 -1.21 -4.86
C ASP A 277 -31.34 -0.06 -3.92
N TYR A 278 -30.73 -0.05 -2.73
CA TYR A 278 -30.97 1.00 -1.74
C TYR A 278 -30.63 2.40 -2.27
N VAL A 279 -29.45 2.61 -2.85
CA VAL A 279 -29.07 3.93 -3.40
C VAL A 279 -30.00 4.37 -4.53
N GLY A 280 -30.54 3.42 -5.30
CA GLY A 280 -31.54 3.66 -6.31
C GLY A 280 -32.89 4.18 -5.77
N THR A 281 -33.15 4.04 -4.47
CA THR A 281 -34.37 4.57 -3.83
C THR A 281 -34.21 5.98 -3.25
N VAL A 282 -32.98 6.47 -3.10
CA VAL A 282 -32.71 7.78 -2.47
C VAL A 282 -33.18 8.91 -3.37
N ARG A 283 -33.91 9.86 -2.82
CA ARG A 283 -34.49 11.02 -3.54
C ARG A 283 -34.33 12.31 -2.76
N SER A 284 -34.14 13.40 -3.48
CA SER A 284 -34.15 14.78 -2.97
C SER A 284 -33.29 15.00 -1.73
N SER A 285 -32.18 14.27 -1.60
CA SER A 285 -31.27 14.25 -0.47
C SER A 285 -29.94 14.88 -0.84
N ARG A 286 -29.27 15.48 0.15
CA ARG A 286 -27.88 15.91 0.05
C ARG A 286 -27.00 14.73 0.45
N VAL A 287 -26.40 14.08 -0.54
CA VAL A 287 -25.62 12.86 -0.37
C VAL A 287 -24.14 13.21 -0.29
N LEU A 288 -23.54 13.00 0.88
CA LEU A 288 -22.10 13.10 1.09
C LEU A 288 -21.46 11.79 0.60
N LEU A 289 -20.52 11.90 -0.27
CA LEU A 289 -19.67 10.81 -0.74
C LEU A 289 -18.37 11.39 -1.32
N GLU A 290 -17.38 10.55 -1.50
CA GLU A 290 -16.14 10.87 -2.18
C GLU A 290 -16.11 10.17 -3.53
N LYS A 291 -16.25 10.92 -4.64
CA LYS A 291 -16.34 10.35 -5.99
C LYS A 291 -15.12 9.51 -6.37
N GLY A 292 -13.95 9.85 -5.88
CA GLY A 292 -12.72 9.08 -6.08
C GLY A 292 -12.65 7.78 -5.26
N LYS A 293 -13.66 7.48 -4.44
CA LYS A 293 -13.72 6.28 -3.59
C LYS A 293 -15.00 5.47 -3.74
N VAL A 294 -16.10 6.11 -4.13
CA VAL A 294 -17.34 5.39 -4.47
C VAL A 294 -17.22 4.83 -5.88
N ASN A 295 -17.67 3.60 -6.10
CA ASN A 295 -17.67 3.03 -7.45
C ASN A 295 -18.71 3.70 -8.37
N TYR A 296 -18.44 3.66 -9.68
CA TYR A 296 -19.25 4.36 -10.67
C TYR A 296 -20.69 3.84 -10.73
N THR A 297 -20.91 2.55 -10.52
CA THR A 297 -22.25 1.97 -10.49
C THR A 297 -23.10 2.57 -9.36
N ILE A 298 -22.57 2.70 -8.15
CA ILE A 298 -23.27 3.37 -7.04
C ILE A 298 -23.57 4.83 -7.39
N LEU A 299 -22.57 5.57 -7.93
CA LEU A 299 -22.79 6.97 -8.31
C LEU A 299 -23.89 7.11 -9.37
N ARG A 300 -23.92 6.22 -10.36
CA ARG A 300 -24.91 6.23 -11.45
C ARG A 300 -26.30 5.75 -11.04
N SER A 301 -26.39 4.96 -9.97
CA SER A 301 -27.66 4.51 -9.39
C SER A 301 -28.40 5.61 -8.60
N LEU A 302 -27.70 6.66 -8.20
CA LEU A 302 -28.31 7.79 -7.49
C LEU A 302 -29.21 8.60 -8.44
N ASP A 303 -30.44 8.84 -8.01
CA ASP A 303 -31.40 9.64 -8.78
C ASP A 303 -30.94 11.12 -8.91
N SER A 304 -31.21 11.72 -10.06
CA SER A 304 -30.81 13.11 -10.38
C SER A 304 -31.42 14.18 -9.46
N SER A 305 -32.48 13.86 -8.71
CA SER A 305 -33.03 14.76 -7.69
C SER A 305 -32.10 14.95 -6.48
N ASN A 306 -31.10 14.09 -6.30
CA ASN A 306 -30.14 14.18 -5.22
C ASN A 306 -29.05 15.22 -5.53
N ARG A 307 -28.60 15.89 -4.47
CA ARG A 307 -27.45 16.79 -4.54
C ARG A 307 -26.21 16.08 -4.00
N ILE A 308 -25.26 15.77 -4.84
CA ILE A 308 -23.99 15.18 -4.42
C ILE A 308 -23.09 16.25 -3.75
N LEU A 309 -22.59 15.90 -2.58
CA LEU A 309 -21.56 16.64 -1.84
C LEU A 309 -20.27 15.82 -1.96
N ASP A 310 -19.51 16.10 -3.02
CA ASP A 310 -18.23 15.42 -3.29
C ASP A 310 -17.16 16.00 -2.35
N LYS A 311 -16.77 15.23 -1.34
CA LYS A 311 -15.77 15.60 -0.35
C LYS A 311 -15.04 14.35 0.16
N MET A 312 -13.80 14.53 0.62
CA MET A 312 -13.08 13.50 1.37
C MET A 312 -13.95 12.99 2.52
N ASN A 313 -14.00 11.67 2.71
CA ASN A 313 -14.73 11.06 3.82
C ASN A 313 -14.23 11.64 5.15
N PRO A 314 -15.10 12.15 6.03
CA PRO A 314 -14.70 12.66 7.34
C PRO A 314 -13.95 11.63 8.19
N THR A 315 -14.28 10.35 8.01
CA THR A 315 -13.61 9.21 8.65
C THR A 315 -12.13 9.09 8.26
N SER A 316 -11.76 9.41 7.02
CA SER A 316 -10.37 9.34 6.56
C SER A 316 -9.44 10.26 7.37
N LEU A 317 -9.86 11.50 7.64
CA LEU A 317 -9.08 12.41 8.47
C LEU A 317 -9.12 12.02 9.95
N ALA A 318 -10.29 11.59 10.43
CA ALA A 318 -10.48 11.23 11.83
C ALA A 318 -9.62 10.00 12.23
N LYS A 319 -9.49 8.98 11.35
CA LYS A 319 -8.65 7.81 11.63
C LYS A 319 -7.15 8.08 11.42
N ALA A 320 -6.80 9.00 10.53
CA ALA A 320 -5.40 9.38 10.31
C ALA A 320 -4.79 10.07 11.55
N GLN A 321 -5.60 10.80 12.33
CA GLN A 321 -5.19 11.37 13.61
C GLN A 321 -5.37 10.36 14.74
N LYS A 322 -4.32 9.58 15.03
CA LYS A 322 -4.33 8.59 16.11
C LYS A 322 -4.54 9.27 17.46
N ASN A 323 -5.44 8.72 18.24
CA ASN A 323 -5.62 9.18 19.62
C ASN A 323 -4.46 8.70 20.52
N SER A 324 -4.40 9.17 21.77
CA SER A 324 -3.30 8.85 22.69
C SER A 324 -3.17 7.35 22.99
N VAL A 325 -4.28 6.60 23.02
CA VAL A 325 -4.27 5.16 23.25
C VAL A 325 -3.71 4.44 22.02
N GLU A 326 -4.13 4.82 20.82
CA GLU A 326 -3.59 4.26 19.57
C GLU A 326 -2.08 4.54 19.44
N ILE A 327 -1.60 5.76 19.77
CA ILE A 327 -0.16 6.07 19.75
C ILE A 327 0.63 5.21 20.74
N GLU A 328 0.16 5.07 21.99
CA GLU A 328 0.86 4.23 22.98
C GLU A 328 0.85 2.74 22.58
N ASN A 329 -0.24 2.26 22.00
CA ASN A 329 -0.31 0.91 21.46
C ASN A 329 0.66 0.76 20.26
N MET A 330 0.71 1.71 19.32
CA MET A 330 1.65 1.64 18.20
C MET A 330 3.11 1.62 18.69
N LYS A 331 3.47 2.37 19.73
CA LYS A 331 4.79 2.26 20.36
C LYS A 331 5.05 0.83 20.84
N ALA A 332 4.06 0.17 21.45
CA ALA A 332 4.20 -1.21 21.90
C ALA A 332 4.35 -2.20 20.73
N ALA A 333 3.58 -2.03 19.63
CA ALA A 333 3.72 -2.82 18.42
C ALA A 333 5.12 -2.69 17.82
N HIS A 334 5.66 -1.47 17.76
CA HIS A 334 6.99 -1.21 17.21
C HIS A 334 8.12 -1.77 18.09
N ILE A 335 7.93 -1.87 19.40
CA ILE A 335 8.87 -2.58 20.27
C ILE A 335 8.84 -4.08 19.97
N LYS A 336 7.66 -4.69 19.86
CA LYS A 336 7.52 -6.11 19.50
C LYS A 336 8.22 -6.41 18.17
N ASP A 337 7.90 -5.64 17.15
CA ASP A 337 8.48 -5.82 15.81
C ASP A 337 9.98 -5.46 15.77
N GLY A 338 10.39 -4.41 16.47
CA GLY A 338 11.80 -4.05 16.63
C GLY A 338 12.64 -5.16 17.25
N VAL A 339 12.09 -5.88 18.22
CA VAL A 339 12.73 -7.07 18.80
C VAL A 339 12.86 -8.18 17.75
N THR A 340 11.81 -8.43 16.97
CA THR A 340 11.81 -9.44 15.91
C THR A 340 12.85 -9.11 14.84
N MET A 341 12.83 -7.89 14.32
CA MET A 341 13.79 -7.42 13.31
C MET A 341 15.25 -7.46 13.83
N THR A 342 15.47 -7.07 15.08
CA THR A 342 16.81 -7.11 15.70
C THR A 342 17.34 -8.54 15.79
N LYS A 343 16.50 -9.50 16.22
CA LYS A 343 16.84 -10.93 16.27
C LYS A 343 17.06 -11.51 14.88
N PHE A 344 16.28 -11.09 13.90
CA PHE A 344 16.45 -11.50 12.52
C PHE A 344 17.79 -11.02 11.94
N ILE A 345 18.12 -9.74 12.08
CA ILE A 345 19.40 -9.18 11.61
C ILE A 345 20.57 -9.89 12.29
N TYR A 346 20.50 -10.08 13.62
CA TYR A 346 21.51 -10.85 14.36
C TYR A 346 21.68 -12.25 13.79
N TRP A 347 20.57 -12.97 13.56
CA TRP A 347 20.60 -14.32 12.99
C TRP A 347 21.21 -14.34 11.58
N MET A 348 20.84 -13.38 10.73
CA MET A 348 21.41 -13.23 9.38
C MET A 348 22.92 -13.02 9.43
N LYS A 349 23.39 -12.05 10.18
CA LYS A 349 24.82 -11.71 10.34
C LYS A 349 25.63 -12.89 10.92
N LYS A 350 25.05 -13.66 11.84
CA LYS A 350 25.71 -14.83 12.45
C LYS A 350 25.84 -16.03 11.51
N ASN A 351 24.90 -16.20 10.60
CA ASN A 351 24.73 -17.45 9.85
C ASN A 351 25.00 -17.34 8.34
N ILE A 352 25.14 -16.15 7.80
CA ILE A 352 25.47 -15.95 6.38
C ILE A 352 26.77 -16.70 6.01
N GLY A 353 26.75 -17.45 4.90
CA GLY A 353 27.85 -18.30 4.47
C GLY A 353 28.05 -19.61 5.26
N LYS A 354 27.26 -19.83 6.35
CA LYS A 354 27.29 -21.06 7.16
C LYS A 354 26.11 -21.97 6.90
N VAL A 355 24.94 -21.39 6.60
CA VAL A 355 23.73 -22.13 6.21
C VAL A 355 23.24 -21.63 4.85
N PRO A 356 22.65 -22.48 4.02
CA PRO A 356 22.04 -22.04 2.77
C PRO A 356 20.90 -21.06 3.04
N MET A 357 20.89 -19.94 2.34
CA MET A 357 19.85 -18.90 2.43
C MET A 357 19.47 -18.44 1.03
N THR A 358 18.18 -18.25 0.79
CA THR A 358 17.65 -17.57 -0.39
C THR A 358 16.76 -16.41 0.05
N GLU A 359 16.47 -15.47 -0.84
CA GLU A 359 15.54 -14.38 -0.57
C GLU A 359 14.20 -14.91 -0.01
N CYS A 360 13.67 -16.00 -0.58
CA CYS A 360 12.42 -16.61 -0.10
C CYS A 360 12.57 -17.19 1.32
N THR A 361 13.60 -18.03 1.55
CA THR A 361 13.71 -18.72 2.85
C THR A 361 13.98 -17.79 4.03
N VAL A 362 14.63 -16.66 3.80
CA VAL A 362 14.85 -15.67 4.86
C VAL A 362 13.63 -14.79 5.06
N ALA A 363 12.83 -14.51 4.02
CA ALA A 363 11.52 -13.86 4.14
C ALA A 363 10.57 -14.72 4.97
N ASP A 364 10.36 -16.00 4.59
CA ASP A 364 9.52 -16.95 5.34
C ASP A 364 9.90 -17.02 6.81
N ARG A 365 11.21 -16.99 7.08
CA ARG A 365 11.71 -17.01 8.46
C ARG A 365 11.33 -15.75 9.24
N LEU A 366 11.48 -14.58 8.62
CA LEU A 366 11.13 -13.32 9.27
C LEU A 366 9.63 -13.26 9.56
N ASP A 367 8.82 -13.67 8.59
CA ASP A 367 7.36 -13.69 8.73
C ASP A 367 6.92 -14.64 9.86
N GLN A 368 7.52 -15.85 9.93
CA GLN A 368 7.26 -16.77 11.03
C GLN A 368 7.69 -16.18 12.38
N MET A 369 8.84 -15.49 12.45
CA MET A 369 9.30 -14.85 13.70
C MET A 369 8.33 -13.75 14.16
N ARG A 370 7.65 -13.03 13.25
CA ARG A 370 6.61 -12.05 13.58
C ARG A 370 5.37 -12.73 14.14
N LEU A 371 4.88 -13.78 13.49
CA LEU A 371 3.74 -14.56 13.96
C LEU A 371 4.02 -15.15 15.35
N ASP A 372 5.20 -15.70 15.57
CA ASP A 372 5.63 -16.23 16.88
C ASP A 372 5.71 -15.13 17.96
N ASN A 373 5.89 -13.87 17.57
CA ASN A 373 5.95 -12.70 18.46
C ASN A 373 4.62 -11.91 18.52
N GLY A 374 3.52 -12.52 18.07
CA GLY A 374 2.16 -12.04 18.26
C GLY A 374 1.61 -11.13 17.17
N ALA A 375 2.22 -11.10 15.99
CA ALA A 375 1.56 -10.56 14.81
C ALA A 375 0.38 -11.45 14.42
N LEU A 376 -0.71 -10.83 13.97
CA LEU A 376 -1.88 -11.52 13.46
C LEU A 376 -1.68 -11.92 11.99
N ASP A 377 -0.97 -11.07 11.23
CA ASP A 377 -0.65 -11.23 9.82
C ASP A 377 0.52 -10.32 9.46
N GLN A 378 1.00 -10.40 8.25
CA GLN A 378 1.86 -9.39 7.63
C GLN A 378 1.05 -8.11 7.35
N SER A 379 1.70 -6.94 7.34
CA SER A 379 1.05 -5.68 6.90
C SER A 379 1.10 -5.51 5.38
N PHE A 380 2.02 -6.21 4.73
CA PHE A 380 2.17 -6.40 3.28
C PHE A 380 3.13 -7.56 3.05
N THR A 381 3.19 -8.07 1.81
CA THR A 381 4.09 -9.16 1.47
C THR A 381 5.55 -8.73 1.61
N THR A 382 6.32 -9.47 2.40
CA THR A 382 7.73 -9.16 2.67
C THR A 382 8.56 -9.04 1.39
N ILE A 383 9.21 -7.91 1.22
CA ILE A 383 10.21 -7.66 0.18
C ILE A 383 11.57 -8.12 0.73
N SER A 384 12.16 -9.12 0.09
CA SER A 384 13.44 -9.71 0.47
C SER A 384 14.32 -9.71 -0.78
N ALA A 385 15.28 -8.81 -0.86
CA ALA A 385 16.00 -8.51 -2.08
C ALA A 385 17.51 -8.43 -1.87
N TYR A 386 18.24 -9.19 -2.65
CA TYR A 386 19.70 -9.28 -2.60
C TYR A 386 20.35 -8.74 -3.88
N GLY A 387 21.37 -7.90 -3.72
CA GLY A 387 22.13 -7.35 -4.83
C GLY A 387 21.25 -6.61 -5.85
N ALA A 388 21.30 -7.06 -7.13
CA ALA A 388 20.58 -6.39 -8.22
C ALA A 388 19.04 -6.47 -8.08
N ASN A 389 18.49 -7.48 -7.41
CA ASN A 389 17.05 -7.60 -7.19
C ASN A 389 16.52 -6.45 -6.32
N ALA A 390 17.34 -5.92 -5.42
CA ALA A 390 16.98 -4.78 -4.59
C ALA A 390 16.79 -3.47 -5.39
N ALA A 391 17.24 -3.41 -6.65
CA ALA A 391 16.97 -2.27 -7.52
C ALA A 391 15.50 -2.19 -7.99
N MET A 392 14.72 -3.24 -7.78
CA MET A 392 13.28 -3.26 -7.98
C MET A 392 12.59 -2.96 -6.64
N CYS A 393 12.14 -1.71 -6.44
CA CYS A 393 11.65 -1.24 -5.14
C CYS A 393 10.44 -2.01 -4.58
N HIS A 394 9.68 -2.71 -5.43
CA HIS A 394 8.58 -3.61 -5.09
C HIS A 394 8.87 -5.06 -5.54
N TYR A 395 10.13 -5.50 -5.36
CA TYR A 395 10.54 -6.84 -5.72
C TYR A 395 9.76 -7.90 -4.96
N HIS A 396 9.36 -8.95 -5.65
CA HIS A 396 8.71 -10.11 -5.07
C HIS A 396 9.55 -11.36 -5.33
N ALA A 397 10.13 -11.89 -4.28
CA ALA A 397 10.92 -13.13 -4.38
C ALA A 397 9.97 -14.31 -4.62
N VAL A 398 10.22 -15.08 -5.68
CA VAL A 398 9.51 -16.33 -5.95
C VAL A 398 10.51 -17.48 -6.00
N PRO A 399 10.13 -18.70 -5.54
CA PRO A 399 11.06 -19.82 -5.41
C PRO A 399 11.84 -20.15 -6.67
N GLU A 400 11.24 -19.93 -7.85
CA GLU A 400 11.81 -20.26 -9.16
C GLU A 400 12.97 -19.34 -9.56
N THR A 401 12.98 -18.09 -9.06
CA THR A 401 13.92 -17.06 -9.53
C THR A 401 14.66 -16.33 -8.40
N CYS A 402 14.30 -16.57 -7.12
CA CYS A 402 14.92 -15.87 -6.01
C CYS A 402 16.43 -16.14 -5.90
N ALA A 403 17.18 -15.11 -5.54
CA ALA A 403 18.63 -15.21 -5.41
C ALA A 403 19.07 -16.02 -4.18
N VAL A 404 20.21 -16.71 -4.32
CA VAL A 404 20.93 -17.29 -3.19
C VAL A 404 21.78 -16.20 -2.55
N LEU A 405 21.66 -16.02 -1.22
CA LEU A 405 22.42 -15.04 -0.48
C LEU A 405 23.85 -15.51 -0.27
N GLU A 406 24.82 -14.65 -0.56
CA GLU A 406 26.25 -14.88 -0.38
C GLU A 406 26.85 -13.93 0.68
N PRO A 407 27.99 -14.28 1.33
CA PRO A 407 28.61 -13.43 2.32
C PRO A 407 29.36 -12.23 1.68
N LYS A 408 28.63 -11.42 0.92
CA LYS A 408 29.11 -10.19 0.24
C LYS A 408 27.93 -9.29 -0.12
N GLY A 409 28.19 -8.01 -0.36
CA GLY A 409 27.20 -7.05 -0.88
C GLY A 409 26.11 -6.70 0.14
N LEU A 410 25.08 -6.05 -0.35
CA LEU A 410 23.94 -5.56 0.44
C LEU A 410 22.71 -6.47 0.28
N TYR A 411 21.97 -6.60 1.37
CA TYR A 411 20.65 -7.22 1.41
C TYR A 411 19.63 -6.23 1.96
N LEU A 412 18.54 -6.05 1.24
CA LEU A 412 17.40 -5.22 1.61
C LEU A 412 16.24 -6.11 2.04
N VAL A 413 15.68 -5.84 3.21
CA VAL A 413 14.42 -6.41 3.66
C VAL A 413 13.46 -5.29 4.06
N ASP A 414 12.27 -5.32 3.46
CA ASP A 414 11.18 -4.41 3.74
C ASP A 414 9.95 -5.23 4.11
N SER A 415 9.40 -4.98 5.29
CA SER A 415 8.43 -5.88 5.89
C SER A 415 7.76 -5.27 7.12
N GLY A 416 6.57 -5.74 7.43
CA GLY A 416 5.84 -5.30 8.60
C GLY A 416 4.82 -6.33 9.09
N GLY A 417 4.15 -6.04 10.19
CA GLY A 417 3.13 -6.91 10.79
C GLY A 417 1.88 -6.15 11.22
N GLN A 418 0.78 -6.86 11.20
CA GLN A 418 -0.48 -6.45 11.81
C GLN A 418 -0.53 -6.98 13.26
N TYR A 419 -0.51 -6.10 14.23
CA TYR A 419 -0.64 -6.40 15.65
C TYR A 419 -1.93 -5.81 16.20
N LEU A 420 -2.51 -6.37 17.27
CA LEU A 420 -3.64 -5.73 17.96
C LEU A 420 -3.32 -4.29 18.38
N GLU A 421 -2.06 -4.02 18.61
CA GLU A 421 -1.53 -2.72 19.00
C GLU A 421 -1.22 -1.78 17.82
N GLY A 422 -1.35 -2.23 16.57
CA GLY A 422 -1.14 -1.38 15.39
C GLY A 422 -0.45 -2.08 14.23
N THR A 423 -0.19 -1.32 13.19
CA THR A 423 0.49 -1.77 11.96
C THR A 423 1.93 -1.30 11.97
N THR A 424 2.88 -2.16 11.61
CA THR A 424 4.29 -1.82 11.45
C THR A 424 4.72 -1.90 9.98
N ASP A 425 5.74 -1.13 9.66
CA ASP A 425 6.40 -1.03 8.36
C ASP A 425 7.86 -0.64 8.58
N ILE A 426 8.80 -1.49 8.16
CA ILE A 426 10.22 -1.33 8.47
C ILE A 426 11.07 -1.82 7.32
N THR A 427 11.86 -0.94 6.73
CA THR A 427 12.93 -1.35 5.82
C THR A 427 14.29 -1.25 6.49
N ARG A 428 15.10 -2.30 6.32
CA ARG A 428 16.53 -2.27 6.59
C ARG A 428 17.32 -2.83 5.43
N THR A 429 18.35 -2.09 5.04
CA THR A 429 19.44 -2.58 4.19
C THR A 429 20.67 -2.81 5.05
N PHE A 430 21.33 -3.94 4.92
CA PHE A 430 22.55 -4.25 5.67
C PHE A 430 23.53 -5.08 4.86
N ALA A 431 24.82 -4.98 5.21
CA ALA A 431 25.88 -5.72 4.54
C ALA A 431 25.88 -7.19 4.96
N LEU A 432 25.94 -8.10 4.00
CA LEU A 432 26.21 -9.52 4.22
C LEU A 432 27.70 -9.87 4.21
N GLY A 433 28.55 -8.90 3.90
CA GLY A 433 30.00 -8.99 3.84
C GLY A 433 30.59 -7.77 3.11
N PRO A 434 31.73 -7.87 2.44
CA PRO A 434 32.36 -6.74 1.77
C PRO A 434 31.42 -6.05 0.77
N VAL A 435 31.39 -4.72 0.80
CA VAL A 435 30.64 -3.84 -0.09
C VAL A 435 31.59 -2.92 -0.85
N THR A 436 31.15 -2.43 -2.02
CA THR A 436 31.90 -1.47 -2.84
C THR A 436 31.87 -0.06 -2.25
N GLU A 437 32.78 0.81 -2.67
CA GLU A 437 32.77 2.22 -2.27
C GLU A 437 31.52 2.97 -2.77
N GLU A 438 30.97 2.56 -3.91
CA GLU A 438 29.72 3.11 -4.43
C GLU A 438 28.53 2.73 -3.54
N GLU A 439 28.42 1.44 -3.16
CA GLU A 439 27.38 0.98 -2.22
C GLU A 439 27.50 1.70 -0.87
N LYS A 440 28.70 1.90 -0.32
CA LYS A 440 28.90 2.68 0.92
C LYS A 440 28.41 4.11 0.78
N LYS A 441 28.78 4.77 -0.31
CA LYS A 441 28.35 6.14 -0.59
C LYS A 441 26.82 6.22 -0.64
N HIS A 442 26.18 5.35 -1.42
CA HIS A 442 24.73 5.34 -1.61
C HIS A 442 23.99 4.99 -0.31
N TYR A 443 24.49 4.01 0.44
CA TYR A 443 23.97 3.63 1.75
C TYR A 443 23.99 4.80 2.73
N THR A 444 25.12 5.51 2.81
CA THR A 444 25.27 6.66 3.69
C THR A 444 24.33 7.79 3.29
N MET A 445 24.15 8.05 1.99
CA MET A 445 23.21 9.07 1.49
C MET A 445 21.77 8.75 1.89
N VAL A 446 21.33 7.49 1.74
CA VAL A 446 19.98 7.06 2.13
C VAL A 446 19.78 7.25 3.64
N LEU A 447 20.74 6.84 4.46
CA LEU A 447 20.70 7.02 5.90
C LEU A 447 20.62 8.50 6.31
N MET A 448 21.47 9.36 5.73
CA MET A 448 21.43 10.81 5.99
C MET A 448 20.08 11.42 5.65
N SER A 449 19.49 10.98 4.55
CA SER A 449 18.16 11.42 4.11
C SER A 449 17.09 11.11 5.16
N MET A 450 17.01 9.87 5.62
CA MET A 450 16.05 9.41 6.65
C MET A 450 16.29 10.15 7.99
N LEU A 451 17.53 10.24 8.45
CA LEU A 451 17.84 10.90 9.72
C LEU A 451 17.42 12.38 9.71
N ARG A 452 17.68 13.10 8.63
CA ARG A 452 17.35 14.53 8.52
C ARG A 452 15.85 14.77 8.49
N LEU A 453 15.09 13.95 7.73
CA LEU A 453 13.62 14.08 7.68
C LEU A 453 12.99 13.73 9.04
N GLY A 454 13.44 12.68 9.71
CA GLY A 454 12.94 12.30 11.04
C GLY A 454 13.18 13.35 12.14
N HIS A 455 14.17 14.24 11.96
CA HIS A 455 14.50 15.31 12.93
C HIS A 455 14.01 16.70 12.51
N VAL A 456 13.24 16.80 11.40
CA VAL A 456 12.74 18.08 10.92
C VAL A 456 11.74 18.71 11.90
N LYS A 457 11.84 20.02 12.07
CA LYS A 457 10.86 20.84 12.76
C LYS A 457 10.20 21.78 11.75
N PHE A 458 8.87 21.89 11.79
CA PHE A 458 8.13 22.66 10.80
C PHE A 458 6.91 23.36 11.41
N LEU A 459 6.40 24.36 10.73
CA LEU A 459 5.25 25.12 11.17
C LEU A 459 3.95 24.36 10.86
N GLN A 460 2.99 24.37 11.76
CA GLN A 460 1.65 23.81 11.52
C GLN A 460 1.05 24.38 10.22
N GLY A 461 0.48 23.52 9.39
CA GLY A 461 0.01 23.82 8.05
C GLY A 461 0.93 23.37 6.93
N CYS A 462 2.17 22.95 7.24
CA CYS A 462 3.02 22.29 6.26
C CYS A 462 2.49 20.89 5.91
N SER A 463 2.53 20.56 4.63
CA SER A 463 2.30 19.22 4.12
C SER A 463 3.61 18.54 3.76
N GLY A 464 3.55 17.25 3.43
CA GLY A 464 4.70 16.50 2.97
C GLY A 464 5.36 17.05 1.71
N LEU A 465 4.64 17.83 0.89
CA LEU A 465 5.23 18.57 -0.26
C LEU A 465 6.37 19.49 0.15
N SER A 466 6.24 20.17 1.30
CA SER A 466 7.28 21.07 1.80
C SER A 466 8.41 20.32 2.48
N LEU A 467 8.14 19.14 3.02
CA LEU A 467 9.09 18.37 3.82
C LEU A 467 9.95 17.41 2.98
N ASP A 468 9.44 16.92 1.87
CA ASP A 468 10.11 15.96 1.00
C ASP A 468 11.51 16.43 0.55
N TYR A 469 11.69 17.72 0.32
CA TYR A 469 12.97 18.28 -0.07
C TYR A 469 14.08 18.02 0.96
N VAL A 470 13.77 17.94 2.24
CA VAL A 470 14.74 17.65 3.30
C VAL A 470 15.40 16.30 3.08
N ALA A 471 14.63 15.32 2.63
CA ALA A 471 15.13 13.99 2.29
C ALA A 471 15.85 13.98 0.92
N ARG A 472 15.23 14.58 -0.11
CA ARG A 472 15.75 14.51 -1.49
C ARG A 472 16.97 15.38 -1.74
N GLU A 473 17.18 16.44 -0.95
CA GLU A 473 18.34 17.32 -1.11
C GLU A 473 19.66 16.54 -1.14
N VAL A 474 19.77 15.49 -0.32
CA VAL A 474 20.97 14.64 -0.24
C VAL A 474 21.28 14.01 -1.61
N PHE A 475 20.26 13.57 -2.35
CA PHE A 475 20.40 12.93 -3.66
C PHE A 475 20.54 13.95 -4.78
N TRP A 476 19.71 14.96 -4.81
CA TRP A 476 19.67 15.96 -5.89
C TRP A 476 20.97 16.74 -6.04
N LYS A 477 21.70 16.98 -4.96
CA LYS A 477 23.07 17.55 -5.00
C LYS A 477 24.07 16.70 -5.80
N HIS A 478 23.75 15.42 -6.01
CA HIS A 478 24.59 14.48 -6.76
C HIS A 478 23.95 14.04 -8.10
N GLY A 479 22.84 14.65 -8.50
CA GLY A 479 22.12 14.28 -9.73
C GLY A 479 21.43 12.91 -9.63
N LEU A 480 21.14 12.44 -8.39
CA LEU A 480 20.47 11.18 -8.09
C LEU A 480 19.05 11.46 -7.60
N ASP A 481 18.15 10.49 -7.76
CA ASP A 481 16.77 10.55 -7.25
C ASP A 481 16.19 9.15 -7.09
N TYR A 482 15.00 9.04 -6.49
CA TYR A 482 14.19 7.82 -6.42
C TYR A 482 12.75 8.10 -6.86
N ASN A 483 12.07 7.07 -7.40
CA ASN A 483 10.79 7.21 -8.12
C ASN A 483 9.55 6.90 -7.27
N HIS A 484 9.66 6.84 -5.95
CA HIS A 484 8.52 6.67 -5.04
C HIS A 484 8.35 7.86 -4.09
N GLY A 485 7.31 7.87 -3.29
CA GLY A 485 7.14 8.84 -2.21
C GLY A 485 8.19 8.63 -1.13
N THR A 486 8.57 9.69 -0.42
CA THR A 486 9.49 9.59 0.72
C THR A 486 8.80 9.02 1.96
N GLY A 487 7.48 9.03 1.98
CA GLY A 487 6.68 8.45 3.05
C GLY A 487 5.18 8.53 2.77
N HIS A 488 4.45 7.72 3.49
CA HIS A 488 2.98 7.60 3.45
C HIS A 488 2.41 7.52 4.86
N GLY A 489 1.12 7.79 5.02
CA GLY A 489 0.43 7.55 6.28
C GLY A 489 0.29 6.06 6.58
N ILE A 490 0.13 5.72 7.85
CA ILE A 490 0.04 4.33 8.34
C ILE A 490 -1.29 4.13 9.07
N GLY A 491 -1.99 3.05 8.76
CA GLY A 491 -3.22 2.66 9.46
C GLY A 491 -2.95 2.11 10.86
N TYR A 492 -3.99 1.98 11.66
CA TYR A 492 -3.96 1.30 12.95
C TYR A 492 -4.66 -0.05 12.86
N LEU A 493 -3.89 -1.12 12.74
CA LEU A 493 -4.41 -2.46 12.44
C LEU A 493 -5.37 -2.39 11.24
N LEU A 494 -4.86 -1.76 10.15
CA LEU A 494 -5.51 -1.47 8.88
C LEU A 494 -4.46 -1.38 7.79
N ASN A 495 -4.82 -0.88 6.59
CA ASN A 495 -3.89 -0.77 5.49
C ASN A 495 -2.60 -0.01 5.90
N VAL A 496 -1.46 -0.56 5.50
CA VAL A 496 -0.15 0.04 5.72
C VAL A 496 -0.04 1.41 5.04
N HIS A 497 -0.70 1.61 3.89
CA HIS A 497 -0.78 2.89 3.20
C HIS A 497 -2.09 3.62 3.56
N GLU A 498 -2.03 4.57 4.47
CA GLU A 498 -3.19 5.34 4.91
C GLU A 498 -3.11 6.80 4.47
N ARG A 499 -4.11 7.26 3.74
CA ARG A 499 -4.27 8.70 3.45
C ARG A 499 -4.94 9.44 4.63
N PRO A 500 -4.88 10.79 4.73
CA PRO A 500 -4.37 11.73 3.73
C PRO A 500 -2.93 12.20 3.98
N ALA A 501 -2.17 11.58 4.88
CA ALA A 501 -0.78 11.92 5.12
C ALA A 501 0.15 11.26 4.08
N GLY A 502 1.16 12.01 3.63
CA GLY A 502 2.19 11.49 2.73
C GLY A 502 3.29 12.52 2.51
N ILE A 503 4.49 12.05 2.19
CA ILE A 503 5.66 12.89 1.93
C ILE A 503 6.14 12.61 0.52
N ARG A 504 6.02 13.60 -0.37
CA ARG A 504 6.48 13.53 -1.76
C ARG A 504 6.66 14.92 -2.36
N PHE A 505 7.55 15.06 -3.35
CA PHE A 505 7.89 16.36 -3.92
C PHE A 505 6.88 16.95 -4.91
N ARG A 506 5.88 16.16 -5.32
CA ARG A 506 4.82 16.59 -6.25
C ARG A 506 3.46 16.06 -5.84
N VAL A 507 2.41 16.78 -6.22
CA VAL A 507 1.04 16.32 -6.01
C VAL A 507 0.75 15.17 -6.96
N VAL A 508 0.18 14.10 -6.44
CA VAL A 508 -0.37 12.97 -7.19
C VAL A 508 -1.86 12.93 -6.86
N PRO A 509 -2.74 13.46 -7.75
CA PRO A 509 -4.15 13.66 -7.43
C PRO A 509 -4.88 12.39 -6.98
N GLU A 510 -4.52 11.25 -7.56
CA GLU A 510 -5.13 9.93 -7.27
C GLU A 510 -4.80 9.45 -5.85
N ARG A 511 -3.66 9.87 -5.29
CA ARG A 511 -3.21 9.48 -3.95
C ARG A 511 -3.90 10.28 -2.85
N GLN A 512 -4.24 11.54 -3.08
CA GLN A 512 -4.88 12.45 -2.11
C GLN A 512 -4.13 12.52 -0.76
N ASP A 513 -2.79 12.46 -0.82
CA ASP A 513 -1.89 12.35 0.33
C ASP A 513 -1.08 13.64 0.61
N SER A 514 -1.55 14.77 0.10
CA SER A 514 -0.88 16.09 0.29
C SER A 514 -1.51 16.94 1.40
N TYR A 515 -2.23 16.32 2.33
CA TYR A 515 -2.86 17.02 3.45
C TYR A 515 -1.80 17.56 4.43
N PRO A 516 -2.01 18.73 5.06
CA PRO A 516 -1.11 19.22 6.09
C PRO A 516 -0.98 18.23 7.27
N PHE A 517 0.24 18.04 7.77
CA PHE A 517 0.45 17.22 8.95
C PHE A 517 -0.23 17.80 10.17
N MET A 518 -0.82 16.93 10.97
CA MET A 518 -1.50 17.24 12.22
C MET A 518 -0.98 16.34 13.35
N ASP A 519 -1.12 16.83 14.58
CA ASP A 519 -0.79 16.08 15.79
C ASP A 519 -1.49 14.71 15.81
N GLY A 520 -0.74 13.63 16.04
CA GLY A 520 -1.23 12.25 16.03
C GLY A 520 -1.20 11.55 14.67
N MET A 521 -0.85 12.23 13.56
CA MET A 521 -0.66 11.54 12.28
C MET A 521 0.62 10.72 12.29
N VAL A 522 0.53 9.47 11.83
CA VAL A 522 1.65 8.54 11.69
C VAL A 522 2.02 8.44 10.22
N CYS A 523 3.31 8.42 9.91
CA CYS A 523 3.81 8.23 8.56
C CYS A 523 5.12 7.45 8.53
N SER A 524 5.45 6.87 7.36
CA SER A 524 6.78 6.35 7.07
C SER A 524 7.75 7.48 6.71
N ASP A 525 9.04 7.18 6.86
CA ASP A 525 10.20 7.95 6.40
C ASP A 525 11.14 6.95 5.75
N GLU A 526 11.02 6.77 4.42
CA GLU A 526 11.56 5.64 3.64
C GLU A 526 12.34 6.06 2.38
N PRO A 527 13.27 7.00 2.45
CA PRO A 527 14.07 7.33 1.28
C PRO A 527 14.85 6.13 0.77
N GLY A 528 15.07 6.06 -0.54
CA GLY A 528 15.80 4.97 -1.16
C GLY A 528 16.69 5.42 -2.32
N LEU A 529 17.50 4.50 -2.85
CA LEU A 529 18.25 4.67 -4.08
C LEU A 529 18.40 3.31 -4.78
N TYR A 530 18.14 3.29 -6.07
CA TYR A 530 18.02 2.06 -6.84
C TYR A 530 18.84 2.16 -8.13
N ILE A 531 19.85 1.30 -8.26
CA ILE A 531 20.78 1.27 -9.40
C ILE A 531 20.52 -0.03 -10.18
N GLU A 532 19.85 0.07 -11.30
CA GLU A 532 19.48 -1.08 -12.13
C GLU A 532 20.68 -1.98 -12.43
N GLY A 533 20.50 -3.29 -12.24
CA GLY A 533 21.52 -4.29 -12.45
C GLY A 533 22.67 -4.31 -11.40
N SER A 534 22.57 -3.49 -10.35
CA SER A 534 23.61 -3.38 -9.30
C SER A 534 23.05 -3.59 -7.90
N HIS A 535 22.39 -2.59 -7.32
CA HIS A 535 21.90 -2.64 -5.94
C HIS A 535 20.71 -1.69 -5.70
N GLY A 536 19.94 -1.97 -4.67
CA GLY A 536 18.94 -1.07 -4.11
C GLY A 536 19.15 -0.90 -2.61
N ILE A 537 18.87 0.28 -2.12
CA ILE A 537 19.02 0.65 -0.70
C ILE A 537 17.78 1.43 -0.29
N ARG A 538 17.12 1.01 0.77
CA ARG A 538 16.09 1.75 1.49
C ARG A 538 16.34 1.62 2.99
N THR A 539 16.20 2.70 3.72
CA THR A 539 16.20 2.69 5.19
C THR A 539 14.96 3.42 5.64
N GLU A 540 14.14 2.73 6.42
CA GLU A 540 12.83 3.21 6.78
C GLU A 540 12.56 3.11 8.28
N ASN A 541 11.97 4.16 8.81
CA ASN A 541 11.31 4.19 10.11
C ASN A 541 9.89 4.71 9.98
N GLN A 542 9.00 4.23 10.82
CA GLN A 542 7.74 4.92 11.10
C GLN A 542 7.95 6.00 12.16
N MET A 543 7.24 7.09 12.00
CA MET A 543 7.26 8.23 12.91
C MET A 543 5.86 8.84 13.07
N PHE A 544 5.60 9.51 14.17
CA PHE A 544 4.35 10.24 14.35
C PHE A 544 4.59 11.73 14.55
N CYS A 545 3.68 12.52 13.99
CA CYS A 545 3.69 13.97 14.12
C CYS A 545 3.18 14.39 15.50
N LYS A 546 3.91 15.26 16.18
CA LYS A 546 3.53 15.80 17.48
C LYS A 546 3.78 17.31 17.57
N LYS A 547 3.08 17.97 18.50
CA LYS A 547 3.33 19.37 18.81
C LYS A 547 4.70 19.56 19.44
N ALA A 548 5.44 20.52 18.90
CA ALA A 548 6.65 21.10 19.49
C ALA A 548 6.32 22.42 20.18
N GLU A 549 7.25 23.35 20.24
CA GLU A 549 7.04 24.67 20.87
C GLU A 549 6.00 25.51 20.09
N LYS A 550 5.36 26.43 20.84
CA LYS A 550 4.53 27.49 20.29
C LYS A 550 5.14 28.85 20.64
N ASN A 551 5.28 29.69 19.64
CA ASN A 551 5.82 31.04 19.81
C ASN A 551 5.03 32.07 18.98
N GLU A 552 5.59 33.28 18.77
CA GLU A 552 4.96 34.35 17.99
C GLU A 552 4.75 33.99 16.50
N TYR A 553 5.48 33.04 15.96
CA TYR A 553 5.32 32.58 14.58
C TYR A 553 4.22 31.50 14.43
N GLY A 554 3.79 30.89 15.53
CA GLY A 554 2.72 29.89 15.54
C GLY A 554 3.08 28.61 16.31
N GLN A 555 2.29 27.56 16.06
CA GLN A 555 2.54 26.23 16.59
C GLN A 555 3.54 25.49 15.67
N PHE A 556 4.66 25.06 16.22
CA PHE A 556 5.58 24.14 15.53
C PHE A 556 5.19 22.69 15.77
N LEU A 557 5.51 21.86 14.80
CA LEU A 557 5.37 20.41 14.83
C LEU A 557 6.74 19.77 14.60
N CYS A 558 6.90 18.52 15.03
CA CYS A 558 8.06 17.69 14.76
C CYS A 558 7.63 16.22 14.70
N PHE A 559 8.54 15.35 14.28
CA PHE A 559 8.32 13.91 14.32
C PHE A 559 8.99 13.25 15.54
N GLU A 560 8.46 12.11 15.94
CA GLU A 560 9.08 11.18 16.89
C GLU A 560 9.05 9.79 16.27
N PHE A 561 10.20 9.11 16.24
CA PHE A 561 10.28 7.75 15.73
C PHE A 561 9.49 6.76 16.57
N LEU A 562 8.80 5.86 15.89
CA LEU A 562 8.17 4.67 16.46
C LEU A 562 9.05 3.43 16.30
N THR A 563 9.79 3.35 15.19
CA THR A 563 10.63 2.20 14.85
C THR A 563 11.97 2.26 15.59
N TYR A 564 12.31 1.18 16.27
CA TYR A 564 13.57 1.00 16.99
C TYR A 564 14.25 -0.31 16.56
N VAL A 565 14.99 -0.24 15.44
CA VAL A 565 15.76 -1.35 14.85
C VAL A 565 17.16 -0.85 14.56
N PRO A 566 18.24 -1.59 14.90
CA PRO A 566 19.60 -1.12 14.65
C PRO A 566 19.83 -0.88 13.14
N ILE A 567 20.56 0.20 12.86
CA ILE A 567 21.05 0.54 11.53
C ILE A 567 22.46 -0.04 11.40
N ASP A 568 22.72 -0.75 10.31
CA ASP A 568 24.04 -1.34 10.08
C ASP A 568 25.10 -0.26 9.84
N VAL A 569 26.15 -0.24 10.64
CA VAL A 569 27.25 0.72 10.53
C VAL A 569 28.42 0.22 9.67
N GLU A 570 28.43 -1.07 9.27
CA GLU A 570 29.52 -1.62 8.46
C GLU A 570 29.64 -0.95 7.07
N PRO A 571 28.53 -0.66 6.35
CA PRO A 571 28.60 -0.01 5.05
C PRO A 571 28.65 1.53 5.11
N LEU A 572 28.85 2.15 6.29
CA LEU A 572 28.89 3.61 6.40
C LEU A 572 30.23 4.21 5.92
N ASP A 573 30.13 5.29 5.16
CA ASP A 573 31.23 6.25 4.96
C ASP A 573 30.97 7.53 5.77
N THR A 574 31.47 7.56 6.99
CA THR A 574 31.24 8.68 7.91
C THR A 574 31.87 10.00 7.47
N LYS A 575 32.76 10.01 6.44
CA LYS A 575 33.29 11.23 5.83
C LYS A 575 32.24 12.05 5.10
N LEU A 576 31.18 11.39 4.61
CA LEU A 576 30.07 12.05 3.92
C LEU A 576 29.08 12.69 4.89
N MET A 577 29.03 12.23 6.14
CA MET A 577 28.10 12.70 7.16
C MET A 577 28.52 14.06 7.73
N THR A 578 27.55 14.89 8.06
CA THR A 578 27.77 16.08 8.90
C THR A 578 27.93 15.67 10.36
N ASP A 579 28.43 16.57 11.21
CA ASP A 579 28.50 16.31 12.66
C ASP A 579 27.07 16.09 13.24
N GLU A 580 26.08 16.78 12.71
CA GLU A 580 24.68 16.66 13.09
C GLU A 580 24.11 15.30 12.69
N ASP A 581 24.39 14.79 11.48
CA ASP A 581 23.98 13.45 11.05
C ASP A 581 24.55 12.35 11.99
N VAL A 582 25.81 12.52 12.43
CA VAL A 582 26.43 11.59 13.38
C VAL A 582 25.75 11.66 14.76
N VAL A 583 25.38 12.85 15.22
CA VAL A 583 24.63 13.03 16.47
C VAL A 583 23.28 12.32 16.36
N PHE A 584 22.53 12.55 15.30
CA PHE A 584 21.23 11.91 15.08
C PHE A 584 21.30 10.38 15.07
N LEU A 585 22.29 9.81 14.38
CA LEU A 585 22.50 8.36 14.37
C LEU A 585 22.82 7.82 15.77
N ASN A 586 23.70 8.49 16.50
CA ASN A 586 24.10 8.05 17.83
C ASN A 586 22.95 8.15 18.84
N GLU A 587 22.14 9.20 18.79
CA GLU A 587 20.93 9.35 19.61
C GLU A 587 19.90 8.28 19.28
N TYR A 588 19.68 7.99 17.99
CA TYR A 588 18.82 6.92 17.56
C TYR A 588 19.30 5.55 18.06
N HIS A 589 20.58 5.23 17.91
CA HIS A 589 21.16 3.96 18.40
C HIS A 589 21.11 3.82 19.92
N ALA A 590 21.27 4.92 20.66
CA ALA A 590 21.10 4.89 22.12
C ALA A 590 19.65 4.50 22.49
N GLN A 591 18.65 5.06 21.81
CA GLN A 591 17.24 4.71 22.00
C GLN A 591 16.94 3.26 21.60
N VAL A 592 17.51 2.79 20.47
CA VAL A 592 17.38 1.38 20.05
C VAL A 592 17.89 0.44 21.13
N TYR A 593 19.11 0.70 21.66
CA TYR A 593 19.65 -0.16 22.73
C TYR A 593 18.80 -0.11 23.99
N GLU A 594 18.39 1.08 24.43
CA GLU A 594 17.55 1.25 25.63
C GLU A 594 16.24 0.48 25.52
N LYS A 595 15.53 0.60 24.38
CA LYS A 595 14.18 0.07 24.21
C LYS A 595 14.15 -1.41 23.85
N ILE A 596 15.13 -1.93 23.14
CA ILE A 596 15.13 -3.30 22.61
C ILE A 596 15.91 -4.26 23.48
N SER A 597 17.04 -3.86 24.09
CA SER A 597 17.90 -4.74 24.85
C SER A 597 17.23 -5.47 26.03
N PRO A 598 16.15 -4.95 26.69
CA PRO A 598 15.47 -5.67 27.76
C PRO A 598 14.80 -6.98 27.31
N TYR A 599 14.50 -7.14 26.02
CA TYR A 599 13.77 -8.28 25.44
C TYR A 599 14.70 -9.32 24.77
N LEU A 600 16.02 -9.11 24.82
CA LEU A 600 17.02 -9.94 24.19
C LEU A 600 17.70 -10.85 25.20
N ASN A 601 18.18 -12.03 24.76
CA ASN A 601 19.07 -12.84 25.55
C ASN A 601 20.49 -12.22 25.62
N ASP A 602 21.36 -12.78 26.47
CA ASP A 602 22.69 -12.18 26.72
C ASP A 602 23.57 -12.07 25.46
N GLU A 603 23.50 -13.06 24.56
CA GLU A 603 24.28 -13.06 23.32
C GLU A 603 23.74 -12.00 22.33
N GLU A 604 22.43 -11.97 22.13
CA GLU A 604 21.75 -10.98 21.28
C GLU A 604 21.95 -9.56 21.82
N LYS A 605 21.88 -9.39 23.14
CA LYS A 605 22.08 -8.10 23.82
C LYS A 605 23.51 -7.58 23.66
N GLU A 606 24.50 -8.47 23.78
CA GLU A 606 25.90 -8.10 23.56
C GLU A 606 26.15 -7.72 22.10
N TRP A 607 25.55 -8.47 21.14
CA TRP A 607 25.61 -8.11 19.73
C TRP A 607 24.97 -6.74 19.48
N LEU A 608 23.76 -6.50 20.02
CA LEU A 608 23.08 -5.21 19.85
C LEU A 608 23.91 -4.08 20.45
N ARG A 609 24.55 -4.30 21.62
CA ARG A 609 25.46 -3.32 22.25
C ARG A 609 26.61 -2.95 21.31
N GLN A 610 27.15 -3.91 20.57
CA GLN A 610 28.20 -3.66 19.58
C GLN A 610 27.67 -2.96 18.34
N ALA A 611 26.53 -3.39 17.81
CA ALA A 611 25.89 -2.81 16.63
C ALA A 611 25.43 -1.36 16.83
N THR A 612 25.18 -0.96 18.09
CA THR A 612 24.73 0.41 18.45
C THR A 612 25.82 1.25 19.11
N GLN A 613 27.10 0.88 18.98
CA GLN A 613 28.21 1.71 19.48
C GLN A 613 28.22 3.09 18.79
N PRO A 614 28.55 4.15 19.55
CA PRO A 614 28.65 5.48 18.96
C PRO A 614 29.63 5.53 17.79
N VAL A 615 29.17 6.03 16.67
CA VAL A 615 29.94 6.28 15.47
C VAL A 615 30.68 7.59 15.62
N LYS A 616 31.88 7.69 15.07
CA LYS A 616 32.66 8.93 15.01
C LYS A 616 32.81 9.33 13.55
N LYS A 617 32.79 10.62 13.31
CA LYS A 617 33.13 11.16 12.00
C LYS A 617 34.63 10.88 11.73
N ALA A 618 34.94 10.33 10.53
CA ALA A 618 36.28 9.99 10.10
C ALA A 618 37.08 11.22 9.66
#